data_06aeba67b00d3ead23bc947b12235e73
#
_entry.id   06aeba67b00d3ead23bc947b12235e73
#
_cell.length_a   1.000
_cell.length_b   1.000
_cell.length_c   1.000
_cell.angle_alpha   90.00
_cell.angle_beta   90.00
_cell.angle_gamma   90.00
#
_symmetry.space_group_name_H-M   'P 1'
#
loop_
_entity.id
_entity.type
_entity.pdbx_description
1 polymer ?
#
loop_
_entity_poly.entity_id
_entity_poly.type
_entity_poly.pdbx_seq_one_letter_code
_entity_poly.pdbx_strand_id
1 'polypeptide(L)'
;SVMKNITDAPIHVQKRDKEEVYREARELLMKMGLEDKENAYPCQLSGGQCQRVAIARAMVGNPTLLLADEPTGALDTKAGNQIMEIFRHLSDQGMTIIMITHEPAIAACADKTYHILDGELRTSAEPEGGADHAEA
;
A
#
# COMPACT_ATOMS: atom_id res chain seq x y z
N SER A 1 15.82 -9.62 -10.11
CA SER A 1 16.05 -9.38 -8.67
C SER A 1 15.11 -8.31 -8.13
N VAL A 2 15.06 -8.18 -6.82
CA VAL A 2 14.32 -7.12 -6.11
C VAL A 2 14.74 -5.75 -6.63
N MET A 3 16.03 -5.47 -6.69
CA MET A 3 16.53 -4.18 -7.19
C MET A 3 16.02 -3.89 -8.61
N LYS A 4 16.11 -4.85 -9.53
CA LYS A 4 15.58 -4.66 -10.88
C LYS A 4 14.07 -4.41 -10.89
N ASN A 5 13.31 -5.08 -10.05
CA ASN A 5 11.85 -4.89 -9.95
C ASN A 5 11.48 -3.45 -9.55
N ILE A 6 12.25 -2.83 -8.66
CA ILE A 6 12.03 -1.46 -8.21
C ILE A 6 12.51 -0.44 -9.26
N THR A 7 13.64 -0.68 -9.90
CA THR A 7 14.35 0.33 -10.72
C THR A 7 14.02 0.31 -12.21
N ASP A 8 13.40 -0.77 -12.70
CA ASP A 8 13.20 -0.99 -14.14
C ASP A 8 12.35 0.12 -14.79
N ALA A 9 11.19 0.42 -14.23
CA ALA A 9 10.29 1.45 -14.77
C ALA A 9 10.88 2.87 -14.67
N PRO A 10 11.41 3.33 -13.54
CA PRO A 10 12.06 4.62 -13.45
C PRO A 10 13.18 4.84 -14.47
N ILE A 11 14.01 3.83 -14.69
CA ILE A 11 15.16 3.95 -15.61
C ILE A 11 14.71 3.86 -17.06
N HIS A 12 13.92 2.83 -17.43
CA HIS A 12 13.63 2.53 -18.83
C HIS A 12 12.42 3.27 -19.38
N VAL A 13 11.40 3.54 -18.56
CA VAL A 13 10.18 4.22 -18.98
C VAL A 13 10.27 5.72 -18.70
N GLN A 14 10.62 6.11 -17.46
CA GLN A 14 10.69 7.52 -17.06
C GLN A 14 12.01 8.21 -17.45
N LYS A 15 12.99 7.44 -17.95
CA LYS A 15 14.32 7.93 -18.39
C LYS A 15 15.08 8.70 -17.30
N ARG A 16 14.88 8.33 -16.04
CA ARG A 16 15.61 8.91 -14.92
C ARG A 16 17.06 8.44 -14.89
N ASP A 17 17.92 9.21 -14.23
CA ASP A 17 19.32 8.84 -14.03
C ASP A 17 19.44 7.53 -13.24
N LYS A 18 20.25 6.62 -13.74
CA LYS A 18 20.40 5.27 -13.21
C LYS A 18 20.96 5.28 -11.79
N GLU A 19 21.98 6.06 -11.54
CA GLU A 19 22.67 6.10 -10.23
C GLU A 19 21.77 6.70 -9.15
N GLU A 20 21.01 7.76 -9.51
CA GLU A 20 20.01 8.35 -8.63
C GLU A 20 18.93 7.32 -8.25
N VAL A 21 18.37 6.62 -9.23
CA VAL A 21 17.32 5.62 -8.99
C VAL A 21 17.83 4.45 -8.14
N TYR A 22 19.04 3.98 -8.36
CA TYR A 22 19.62 2.92 -7.53
C TYR A 22 19.84 3.35 -6.08
N ARG A 23 20.28 4.59 -5.86
CA ARG A 23 20.42 5.17 -4.51
C ARG A 23 19.07 5.23 -3.80
N GLU A 24 18.06 5.80 -4.45
CA GLU A 24 16.70 5.89 -3.91
C GLU A 24 16.11 4.51 -3.60
N ALA A 25 16.29 3.53 -4.50
CA ALA A 25 15.84 2.17 -4.29
C ALA A 25 16.48 1.51 -3.06
N ARG A 26 17.78 1.73 -2.80
CA ARG A 26 18.46 1.23 -1.60
C ARG A 26 17.93 1.88 -0.33
N GLU A 27 17.69 3.18 -0.34
CA GLU A 27 17.08 3.88 0.79
C GLU A 27 15.68 3.34 1.10
N LEU A 28 14.88 3.07 0.07
CA LEU A 28 13.56 2.46 0.23
C LEU A 28 13.65 1.04 0.77
N LEU A 29 14.56 0.21 0.26
CA LEU A 29 14.78 -1.13 0.79
C LEU A 29 15.20 -1.11 2.26
N MET A 30 16.05 -0.18 2.66
CA MET A 30 16.45 0.01 4.06
C MET A 30 15.24 0.39 4.92
N LYS A 31 14.41 1.34 4.49
CA LYS A 31 13.16 1.73 5.19
C LYS A 31 12.18 0.57 5.32
N MET A 32 12.21 -0.38 4.39
CA MET A 32 11.37 -1.58 4.40
C MET A 32 11.99 -2.76 5.17
N GLY A 33 13.21 -2.61 5.73
CA GLY A 33 13.94 -3.69 6.37
C GLY A 33 14.29 -4.83 5.42
N LEU A 34 14.70 -4.49 4.20
CA LEU A 34 15.02 -5.42 3.11
C LEU A 34 16.39 -5.13 2.47
N GLU A 35 17.28 -4.47 3.18
CA GLU A 35 18.61 -4.09 2.72
C GLU A 35 19.46 -5.29 2.27
N ASP A 36 19.26 -6.46 2.91
CA ASP A 36 19.93 -7.72 2.57
C ASP A 36 19.28 -8.46 1.39
N LYS A 37 18.18 -7.97 0.85
CA LYS A 37 17.38 -8.60 -0.21
C LYS A 37 17.55 -7.96 -1.59
N GLU A 38 18.44 -7.01 -1.76
CA GLU A 38 18.67 -6.29 -3.04
C GLU A 38 18.79 -7.23 -4.25
N ASN A 39 19.52 -8.31 -4.08
CA ASN A 39 19.78 -9.29 -5.14
C ASN A 39 18.86 -10.52 -5.10
N ALA A 40 17.97 -10.63 -4.13
CA ALA A 40 17.04 -11.74 -4.00
C ALA A 40 16.02 -11.77 -5.16
N TYR A 41 15.47 -12.95 -5.40
CA TYR A 41 14.40 -13.18 -6.36
C TYR A 41 13.07 -13.43 -5.62
N PRO A 42 11.90 -13.25 -6.27
CA PRO A 42 10.61 -13.43 -5.63
C PRO A 42 10.43 -14.77 -4.91
N CYS A 43 10.95 -15.85 -5.48
CA CYS A 43 10.90 -17.20 -4.87
C CYS A 43 11.72 -17.34 -3.57
N GLN A 44 12.56 -16.36 -3.25
CA GLN A 44 13.38 -16.32 -2.04
C GLN A 44 12.80 -15.40 -0.96
N LEU A 45 11.61 -14.84 -1.20
CA LEU A 45 10.95 -13.87 -0.32
C LEU A 45 9.68 -14.48 0.29
N SER A 46 9.39 -14.13 1.56
CA SER A 46 8.08 -14.38 2.16
C SER A 46 7.01 -13.47 1.54
N GLY A 47 5.73 -13.79 1.75
CA GLY A 47 4.60 -12.95 1.28
C GLY A 47 4.72 -11.49 1.78
N GLY A 48 5.00 -11.30 3.06
CA GLY A 48 5.21 -9.97 3.63
C GLY A 48 6.43 -9.23 3.06
N GLN A 49 7.50 -9.96 2.71
CA GLN A 49 8.65 -9.36 2.03
C GLN A 49 8.30 -8.96 0.60
N CYS A 50 7.56 -9.80 -0.14
CA CYS A 50 7.06 -9.45 -1.48
C CYS A 50 6.20 -8.20 -1.46
N GLN A 51 5.30 -8.07 -0.46
CA GLN A 51 4.45 -6.89 -0.31
C GLN A 51 5.28 -5.64 0.00
N ARG A 52 6.28 -5.72 0.86
CA ARG A 52 7.20 -4.59 1.13
C ARG A 52 8.00 -4.17 -0.11
N VAL A 53 8.42 -5.12 -0.94
CA VAL A 53 9.04 -4.82 -2.25
C VAL A 53 8.06 -4.10 -3.18
N ALA A 54 6.79 -4.52 -3.21
CA ALA A 54 5.76 -3.85 -4.01
C ALA A 54 5.51 -2.40 -3.55
N ILE A 55 5.50 -2.15 -2.23
CA ILE A 55 5.41 -0.80 -1.67
C ILE A 55 6.66 0.01 -2.05
N ALA A 56 7.87 -0.51 -1.87
CA ALA A 56 9.10 0.17 -2.27
C ALA A 56 9.09 0.53 -3.77
N ARG A 57 8.63 -0.38 -4.63
CA ARG A 57 8.48 -0.12 -6.07
C ARG A 57 7.47 0.99 -6.36
N ALA A 58 6.37 1.06 -5.63
CA ALA A 58 5.38 2.13 -5.80
C ALA A 58 5.90 3.48 -5.29
N MET A 59 6.81 3.46 -4.32
CA MET A 59 7.38 4.66 -3.68
C MET A 59 8.51 5.31 -4.46
N VAL A 60 9.18 4.55 -5.33
CA VAL A 60 10.29 5.11 -6.13
C VAL A 60 9.77 6.23 -7.04
N GLY A 61 10.39 7.39 -6.99
CA GLY A 61 9.88 8.59 -7.68
C GLY A 61 9.04 9.51 -6.81
N ASN A 62 8.93 9.20 -5.52
CA ASN A 62 8.28 10.03 -4.49
C ASN A 62 6.85 10.47 -4.88
N PRO A 63 5.91 9.52 -5.08
CA PRO A 63 4.54 9.85 -5.46
C PRO A 63 3.81 10.60 -4.35
N THR A 64 2.82 11.42 -4.71
CA THR A 64 1.95 12.12 -3.76
C THR A 64 0.74 11.28 -3.32
N LEU A 65 0.43 10.24 -4.09
CA LEU A 65 -0.72 9.35 -3.87
C LEU A 65 -0.29 7.89 -4.04
N LEU A 66 -0.65 7.06 -3.08
CA LEU A 66 -0.48 5.61 -3.11
C LEU A 66 -1.84 4.92 -3.12
N LEU A 67 -2.05 4.03 -4.08
CA LEU A 67 -3.24 3.17 -4.15
C LEU A 67 -2.88 1.77 -3.70
N ALA A 68 -3.62 1.22 -2.76
CA ALA A 68 -3.44 -0.12 -2.21
C ALA A 68 -4.75 -0.90 -2.29
N ASP A 69 -4.74 -2.00 -3.03
CA ASP A 69 -5.86 -2.90 -3.18
C ASP A 69 -5.58 -4.19 -2.40
N GLU A 70 -6.39 -4.46 -1.36
CA GLU A 70 -6.26 -5.60 -0.43
C GLU A 70 -4.80 -5.85 0.02
N PRO A 71 -4.10 -4.86 0.57
CA PRO A 71 -2.65 -4.95 0.79
C PRO A 71 -2.23 -5.99 1.83
N THR A 72 -3.17 -6.49 2.63
CA THR A 72 -2.95 -7.48 3.70
C THR A 72 -3.64 -8.81 3.44
N GLY A 73 -4.48 -8.92 2.42
CA GLY A 73 -5.40 -10.04 2.22
C GLY A 73 -4.76 -11.42 2.03
N ALA A 74 -3.49 -11.48 1.64
CA ALA A 74 -2.75 -12.74 1.48
C ALA A 74 -1.68 -12.97 2.57
N LEU A 75 -1.70 -12.16 3.65
CA LEU A 75 -0.68 -12.17 4.69
C LEU A 75 -1.22 -12.75 6.01
N ASP A 76 -0.32 -13.35 6.80
CA ASP A 76 -0.63 -13.64 8.20
C ASP A 76 -0.76 -12.33 9.01
N THR A 77 -1.41 -12.40 10.17
CA THR A 77 -1.69 -11.24 11.02
C THR A 77 -0.45 -10.43 11.35
N LYS A 78 0.69 -11.08 11.61
CA LYS A 78 1.94 -10.40 11.95
C LYS A 78 2.49 -9.60 10.77
N ALA A 79 2.54 -10.22 9.60
CA ALA A 79 2.98 -9.55 8.37
C ALA A 79 2.01 -8.43 7.97
N GLY A 80 0.70 -8.65 8.09
CA GLY A 80 -0.33 -7.64 7.84
C GLY A 80 -0.15 -6.41 8.72
N ASN A 81 0.06 -6.59 10.03
CA ASN A 81 0.32 -5.49 10.95
C ASN A 81 1.56 -4.69 10.56
N GLN A 82 2.64 -5.35 10.15
CA GLN A 82 3.86 -4.67 9.68
C GLN A 82 3.59 -3.82 8.43
N ILE A 83 2.76 -4.28 7.50
CA ILE A 83 2.37 -3.51 6.32
C ILE A 83 1.54 -2.29 6.73
N MET A 84 0.60 -2.44 7.66
CA MET A 84 -0.20 -1.32 8.16
C MET A 84 0.64 -0.27 8.90
N GLU A 85 1.67 -0.68 9.64
CA GLU A 85 2.63 0.25 10.26
C GLU A 85 3.39 1.06 9.21
N ILE A 86 3.81 0.43 8.09
CA ILE A 86 4.44 1.13 6.98
C ILE A 86 3.49 2.17 6.38
N PHE A 87 2.24 1.82 6.10
CA PHE A 87 1.27 2.77 5.56
C PHE A 87 1.01 3.93 6.52
N ARG A 88 0.88 3.67 7.82
CA ARG A 88 0.73 4.74 8.82
C ARG A 88 1.93 5.68 8.80
N HIS A 89 3.13 5.15 8.80
CA HIS A 89 4.35 5.97 8.75
C HIS A 89 4.43 6.83 7.47
N LEU A 90 4.04 6.29 6.32
CA LEU A 90 3.97 7.05 5.07
C LEU A 90 2.91 8.15 5.12
N SER A 91 1.75 7.88 5.71
CA SER A 91 0.69 8.88 5.92
C SER A 91 1.15 10.00 6.84
N ASP A 92 1.83 9.68 7.95
CA ASP A 92 2.41 10.66 8.88
C ASP A 92 3.45 11.57 8.21
N GLN A 93 4.09 11.09 7.14
CA GLN A 93 5.01 11.88 6.31
C GLN A 93 4.29 12.74 5.25
N GLY A 94 2.97 12.77 5.24
CA GLY A 94 2.16 13.59 4.35
C GLY A 94 1.72 12.92 3.05
N MET A 95 1.93 11.61 2.91
CA MET A 95 1.47 10.87 1.73
C MET A 95 -0.04 10.61 1.81
N THR A 96 -0.74 10.83 0.71
CA THR A 96 -2.13 10.42 0.59
C THR A 96 -2.19 8.93 0.22
N ILE A 97 -2.92 8.15 1.01
CA ILE A 97 -3.09 6.70 0.78
C ILE A 97 -4.57 6.42 0.58
N ILE A 98 -4.92 5.79 -0.53
CA ILE A 98 -6.26 5.25 -0.77
C ILE A 98 -6.14 3.73 -0.72
N MET A 99 -6.86 3.13 0.22
CA MET A 99 -6.84 1.69 0.44
C MET A 99 -8.21 1.09 0.17
N ILE A 100 -8.25 0.01 -0.58
CA ILE A 100 -9.44 -0.80 -0.80
C ILE A 100 -9.28 -2.06 0.04
N THR A 101 -10.28 -2.35 0.88
CA THR A 101 -10.29 -3.56 1.70
C THR A 101 -11.71 -3.95 2.07
N HIS A 102 -11.93 -5.24 2.26
CA HIS A 102 -13.17 -5.78 2.83
C HIS A 102 -13.02 -6.11 4.33
N GLU A 103 -11.84 -5.88 4.93
CA GLU A 103 -11.56 -6.14 6.34
C GLU A 103 -11.91 -4.92 7.21
N PRO A 104 -12.94 -4.99 8.09
CA PRO A 104 -13.32 -3.86 8.94
C PRO A 104 -12.21 -3.35 9.85
N ALA A 105 -11.35 -4.25 10.34
CA ALA A 105 -10.22 -3.90 11.20
C ALA A 105 -9.17 -3.05 10.46
N ILE A 106 -8.94 -3.33 9.19
CA ILE A 106 -8.04 -2.54 8.33
C ILE A 106 -8.68 -1.20 7.98
N ALA A 107 -9.97 -1.19 7.61
CA ALA A 107 -10.71 0.04 7.32
C ALA A 107 -10.73 1.01 8.51
N ALA A 108 -10.83 0.50 9.74
CA ALA A 108 -10.80 1.29 10.96
C ALA A 108 -9.45 2.01 11.22
N CYS A 109 -8.39 1.65 10.52
CA CYS A 109 -7.09 2.34 10.61
C CYS A 109 -7.01 3.62 9.78
N ALA A 110 -7.99 3.89 8.92
CA ALA A 110 -8.02 5.06 8.05
C ALA A 110 -8.66 6.28 8.74
N ASP A 111 -8.22 7.49 8.37
CA ASP A 111 -8.82 8.74 8.86
C ASP A 111 -10.25 8.95 8.33
N LYS A 112 -10.52 8.42 7.12
CA LYS A 112 -11.84 8.47 6.47
C LYS A 112 -12.14 7.15 5.81
N THR A 113 -13.35 6.67 6.00
CA THR A 113 -13.83 5.42 5.38
C THR A 113 -15.05 5.72 4.51
N TYR A 114 -15.06 5.13 3.33
CA TYR A 114 -16.17 5.16 2.39
C TYR A 114 -16.62 3.74 2.11
N HIS A 115 -17.91 3.52 2.04
CA HIS A 115 -18.49 2.23 1.68
C HIS A 115 -19.05 2.29 0.26
N ILE A 116 -18.81 1.25 -0.53
CA ILE A 116 -19.45 1.08 -1.83
C ILE A 116 -20.48 -0.03 -1.68
N LEU A 117 -21.74 0.33 -1.89
CA LEU A 117 -22.85 -0.62 -1.87
C LEU A 117 -23.70 -0.40 -3.15
N ASP A 118 -23.92 -1.46 -3.91
CA ASP A 118 -24.70 -1.44 -5.15
C ASP A 118 -24.23 -0.34 -6.16
N GLY A 119 -22.94 -0.05 -6.18
CA GLY A 119 -22.35 0.97 -7.05
C GLY A 119 -22.45 2.40 -6.53
N GLU A 120 -23.01 2.61 -5.35
CA GLU A 120 -23.11 3.91 -4.69
C GLU A 120 -22.04 4.08 -3.62
N LEU A 121 -21.40 5.25 -3.60
CA LEU A 121 -20.40 5.62 -2.59
C LEU A 121 -21.12 6.30 -1.41
N ARG A 122 -20.92 5.75 -0.19
CA ARG A 122 -21.48 6.29 1.07
C ARG A 122 -20.36 6.58 2.06
N THR A 123 -20.51 7.66 2.82
CA THR A 123 -19.60 7.97 3.93
C THR A 123 -20.09 7.31 5.22
N SER A 124 -19.17 6.92 6.09
CA SER A 124 -19.51 6.32 7.40
C SER A 124 -20.32 7.23 8.35
N ALA A 125 -20.54 8.50 7.97
CA ALA A 125 -21.29 9.48 8.74
C ALA A 125 -22.78 9.53 8.39
N GLU A 126 -23.28 8.82 7.37
CA GLU A 126 -24.70 8.75 7.08
C GLU A 126 -25.33 7.59 7.87
N PRO A 127 -26.25 7.87 8.83
CA PRO A 127 -27.01 6.82 9.48
C PRO A 127 -27.81 6.05 8.41
N GLU A 128 -27.88 4.75 8.55
CA GLU A 128 -28.76 3.91 7.75
C GLU A 128 -30.16 4.56 7.80
N GLY A 129 -30.60 5.08 6.63
CA GLY A 129 -31.91 5.66 6.50
C GLY A 129 -32.93 4.59 6.85
N GLY A 130 -33.62 4.80 7.97
CA GLY A 130 -34.69 3.94 8.42
C GLY A 130 -35.69 3.76 7.29
N ALA A 131 -35.85 2.54 6.85
CA ALA A 131 -37.00 2.14 6.07
C ALA A 131 -38.23 2.32 6.97
N ASP A 132 -38.89 3.46 6.84
CA ASP A 132 -40.18 3.73 7.44
C ASP A 132 -41.20 2.87 6.68
N HIS A 133 -41.45 1.68 7.18
CA HIS A 133 -42.64 0.94 6.85
C HIS A 133 -43.81 1.58 7.57
N ALA A 134 -44.35 2.62 6.99
CA ALA A 134 -45.69 3.08 7.35
C ALA A 134 -46.70 2.08 6.76
N GLU A 135 -47.17 1.18 7.62
CA GLU A 135 -48.45 0.51 7.40
C GLU A 135 -49.59 1.56 7.40
N ALA A 136 -50.35 1.51 6.37
CA ALA A 136 -51.75 1.98 6.39
C ALA A 136 -52.59 1.05 5.54
#